data_ffafe80743ff6a4660ab8402c8ce6765
#
_entry.id   ffafe80743ff6a4660ab8402c8ce6765
#
_cell.length_a   1.000
_cell.length_b   1.000
_cell.length_c   1.000
_cell.angle_alpha   90.00
_cell.angle_beta   90.00
_cell.angle_gamma   90.00
#
_symmetry.space_group_name_H-M   'P 1'
#
loop_
_entity.id
_entity.type
_entity.pdbx_description
1 polymer ?
#
loop_
_entity_poly.entity_id
_entity_poly.type
_entity_poly.pdbx_seq_one_letter_code
_entity_poly.pdbx_strand_id
1 'polypeptide(L)'
;MTITVGASAIMQSTPFPDSLATTKGIAAYCGARSFSFSPSLGFLTVTGGNTLNGVTSSANDVSVNIVTMTVSLVDYSGVPSIPRTFTVTVICTISAISMTPTSYSIEIVNQPLLIAFTQT
;
A
#
# COMPACT_ATOMS: atom_id res chain seq x y z
N MET A 1 -1.65 -7.59 2.17
CA MET A 1 -2.01 -6.20 2.52
C MET A 1 -2.89 -5.62 1.43
N THR A 2 -4.02 -5.01 1.78
CA THR A 2 -4.89 -4.34 0.79
C THR A 2 -4.90 -2.85 1.08
N ILE A 3 -4.67 -2.04 0.05
CA ILE A 3 -4.65 -0.58 0.09
C ILE A 3 -5.78 -0.10 -0.82
N THR A 4 -6.63 0.79 -0.33
CA THR A 4 -7.61 1.48 -1.16
C THR A 4 -7.04 2.84 -1.57
N VAL A 5 -7.12 3.18 -2.87
CA VAL A 5 -6.66 4.49 -3.36
C VAL A 5 -7.37 5.60 -2.59
N GLY A 6 -6.61 6.56 -2.08
CA GLY A 6 -7.10 7.67 -1.26
C GLY A 6 -7.29 7.35 0.23
N ALA A 7 -7.05 6.10 0.66
CA ALA A 7 -7.07 5.70 2.06
C ALA A 7 -5.72 5.16 2.52
N SER A 8 -5.38 5.36 3.79
CA SER A 8 -4.21 4.74 4.38
C SER A 8 -4.53 3.32 4.84
N ALA A 9 -3.69 2.36 4.50
CA ALA A 9 -3.73 1.02 5.04
C ALA A 9 -2.49 0.80 5.93
N ILE A 10 -2.72 0.38 7.14
CA ILE A 10 -1.68 0.03 8.09
C ILE A 10 -1.67 -1.49 8.21
N MET A 11 -0.56 -2.10 7.87
CA MET A 11 -0.29 -3.48 8.23
C MET A 11 0.58 -3.42 9.49
N GLN A 12 -0.02 -3.69 10.63
CA GLN A 12 0.78 -3.99 11.81
C GLN A 12 1.49 -5.32 11.55
N SER A 13 2.71 -5.22 11.05
CA SER A 13 3.59 -6.36 11.23
C SER A 13 3.78 -6.51 12.74
N THR A 14 3.58 -7.71 13.26
CA THR A 14 4.18 -8.05 14.55
C THR A 14 5.60 -7.50 14.53
N PRO A 15 5.99 -6.70 15.51
CA PRO A 15 7.35 -6.19 15.57
C PRO A 15 8.27 -7.37 15.30
N PHE A 16 9.27 -7.20 14.42
CA PHE A 16 10.25 -8.25 14.21
C PHE A 16 10.87 -8.52 15.58
N PRO A 17 10.41 -9.56 16.30
CA PRO A 17 10.87 -9.74 17.65
C PRO A 17 12.34 -10.11 17.55
N ASP A 18 13.16 -9.28 18.14
CA ASP A 18 14.46 -9.71 18.53
C ASP A 18 14.24 -10.82 19.56
N SER A 19 14.56 -12.06 19.20
CA SER A 19 14.31 -13.22 20.06
C SER A 19 15.02 -13.09 21.42
N LEU A 20 16.06 -12.29 21.50
CA LEU A 20 16.77 -11.98 22.74
C LEU A 20 16.16 -10.77 23.49
N ALA A 21 15.51 -9.86 22.80
CA ALA A 21 14.87 -8.69 23.43
C ALA A 21 13.67 -9.07 24.29
N THR A 22 12.88 -10.07 23.83
CA THR A 22 11.73 -10.57 24.59
C THR A 22 12.14 -11.34 25.84
N THR A 23 13.30 -12.01 25.81
CA THR A 23 13.74 -12.86 26.92
C THR A 23 14.62 -12.11 27.95
N LYS A 24 15.30 -11.04 27.53
CA LYS A 24 16.28 -10.34 28.37
C LYS A 24 16.11 -8.82 28.45
N GLY A 25 15.05 -8.25 27.86
CA GLY A 25 14.82 -6.81 27.86
C GLY A 25 15.88 -5.99 27.09
N ILE A 26 16.58 -6.62 26.12
CA ILE A 26 17.78 -6.08 25.47
C ILE A 26 17.46 -5.52 24.06
N ALA A 27 16.24 -5.07 23.80
CA ALA A 27 15.86 -4.49 22.51
C ALA A 27 16.78 -3.33 22.06
N ALA A 28 17.41 -2.66 23.01
CA ALA A 28 18.33 -1.54 22.76
C ALA A 28 19.71 -1.98 22.22
N TYR A 29 20.10 -3.25 22.37
CA TYR A 29 21.46 -3.68 22.03
C TYR A 29 21.65 -4.08 20.56
N CYS A 30 20.57 -4.37 19.83
CA CYS A 30 20.67 -4.76 18.41
C CYS A 30 20.66 -3.58 17.44
N GLY A 31 20.59 -2.35 17.95
CA GLY A 31 20.70 -1.13 17.18
C GLY A 31 19.52 -0.88 16.22
N ALA A 32 19.72 0.07 15.33
CA ALA A 32 18.73 0.46 14.34
C ALA A 32 18.57 -0.60 13.24
N ARG A 33 17.34 -0.74 12.74
CA ARG A 33 17.00 -1.60 11.61
C ARG A 33 16.79 -0.77 10.37
N SER A 34 17.26 -1.29 9.23
CA SER A 34 16.93 -0.79 7.91
C SER A 34 15.98 -1.73 7.19
N PHE A 35 15.11 -1.15 6.36
CA PHE A 35 14.11 -1.87 5.60
C PHE A 35 14.26 -1.52 4.13
N SER A 36 14.25 -2.53 3.28
CA SER A 36 14.22 -2.34 1.83
C SER A 36 13.13 -3.21 1.21
N PHE A 37 12.59 -2.76 0.08
CA PHE A 37 11.53 -3.45 -0.64
C PHE A 37 11.98 -3.79 -2.07
N SER A 38 11.65 -4.97 -2.53
CA SER A 38 11.87 -5.40 -3.91
C SER A 38 10.59 -6.08 -4.45
N PRO A 39 9.93 -5.56 -5.48
CA PRO A 39 10.20 -4.26 -6.11
C PRO A 39 9.97 -3.08 -5.13
N SER A 40 10.67 -1.97 -5.38
CA SER A 40 10.45 -0.74 -4.61
C SER A 40 9.12 -0.11 -5.06
N LEU A 41 8.16 -0.02 -4.14
CA LEU A 41 6.88 0.64 -4.36
C LEU A 41 6.88 1.93 -3.52
N GLY A 42 6.84 3.08 -4.19
CA GLY A 42 6.98 4.39 -3.54
C GLY A 42 5.90 4.71 -2.50
N PHE A 43 4.79 3.95 -2.53
CA PHE A 43 3.68 4.09 -1.60
C PHE A 43 3.79 3.19 -0.35
N LEU A 44 4.86 2.39 -0.22
CA LEU A 44 5.14 1.57 0.96
C LEU A 44 6.25 2.20 1.80
N THR A 45 6.00 2.33 3.10
CA THR A 45 6.96 2.87 4.07
C THR A 45 6.91 2.09 5.38
N VAL A 46 8.03 2.08 6.12
CA VAL A 46 8.06 1.57 7.49
C VAL A 46 8.23 2.74 8.45
N THR A 47 7.34 2.84 9.41
CA THR A 47 7.36 3.88 10.44
C THR A 47 7.48 3.25 11.83
N GLY A 48 8.07 4.00 12.78
CA GLY A 48 8.24 3.52 14.16
C GLY A 48 9.08 2.26 14.30
N GLY A 49 9.89 1.93 13.27
CA GLY A 49 10.78 0.77 13.27
C GLY A 49 10.11 -0.60 13.07
N ASN A 50 8.77 -0.66 12.96
CA ASN A 50 8.05 -1.95 12.87
C ASN A 50 6.65 -1.88 12.23
N THR A 51 6.18 -0.71 11.85
CA THR A 51 4.85 -0.55 11.25
C THR A 51 4.97 -0.33 9.75
N LEU A 52 4.46 -1.27 8.96
CA LEU A 52 4.38 -1.15 7.51
C LEU A 52 3.12 -0.35 7.15
N ASN A 53 3.32 0.78 6.48
CA ASN A 53 2.25 1.62 5.96
C ASN A 53 2.21 1.57 4.44
N GLY A 54 1.01 1.61 3.89
CA GLY A 54 0.79 1.78 2.46
C GLY A 54 -0.22 2.89 2.22
N VAL A 55 0.17 3.90 1.46
CA VAL A 55 -0.69 5.05 1.10
C VAL A 55 -0.44 5.43 -0.34
N THR A 56 -1.48 5.43 -1.15
CA THR A 56 -1.43 5.99 -2.50
C THR A 56 -2.70 6.75 -2.82
N SER A 57 -2.55 7.83 -3.57
CA SER A 57 -3.66 8.59 -4.19
C SER A 57 -3.73 8.38 -5.71
N SER A 58 -2.83 7.57 -6.27
CA SER A 58 -2.74 7.33 -7.70
C SER A 58 -3.53 6.11 -8.13
N ALA A 59 -4.46 6.28 -9.07
CA ALA A 59 -5.16 5.17 -9.70
C ALA A 59 -4.21 4.28 -10.54
N ASN A 60 -3.04 4.79 -10.94
CA ASN A 60 -2.04 4.03 -11.68
C ASN A 60 -1.37 2.94 -10.83
N ASP A 61 -1.48 3.02 -9.51
CA ASP A 61 -0.93 2.03 -8.60
C ASP A 61 -1.86 0.82 -8.40
N VAL A 62 -3.07 0.85 -8.97
CA VAL A 62 -4.02 -0.28 -8.89
C VAL A 62 -3.43 -1.52 -9.51
N SER A 63 -3.07 -2.46 -8.68
CA SER A 63 -2.35 -3.68 -9.07
C SER A 63 -2.25 -4.68 -7.94
N VAL A 64 -1.77 -5.87 -8.27
CA VAL A 64 -1.36 -6.90 -7.30
C VAL A 64 0.14 -7.09 -7.43
N ASN A 65 0.87 -6.80 -6.37
CA ASN A 65 2.33 -6.91 -6.33
C ASN A 65 2.76 -7.94 -5.29
N ILE A 66 3.72 -8.78 -5.65
CA ILE A 66 4.45 -9.61 -4.70
C ILE A 66 5.71 -8.83 -4.29
N VAL A 67 5.82 -8.50 -3.02
CA VAL A 67 6.88 -7.65 -2.49
C VAL A 67 7.70 -8.44 -1.48
N THR A 68 9.01 -8.40 -1.64
CA THR A 68 9.95 -8.91 -0.64
C THR A 68 10.49 -7.74 0.17
N MET A 69 10.20 -7.71 1.46
CA MET A 69 10.80 -6.79 2.41
C MET A 69 12.02 -7.46 3.04
N THR A 70 13.15 -6.79 3.01
CA THR A 70 14.39 -7.26 3.65
C THR A 70 14.71 -6.36 4.83
N VAL A 71 14.97 -6.98 5.97
CA VAL A 71 15.33 -6.31 7.22
C VAL A 71 16.79 -6.60 7.52
N SER A 72 17.56 -5.58 7.82
CA SER A 72 18.98 -5.67 8.21
C SER A 72 19.27 -4.78 9.42
N LEU A 73 20.32 -5.12 10.16
CA LEU A 73 20.83 -4.29 11.24
C LEU A 73 21.82 -3.28 10.67
N VAL A 74 21.65 -2.00 11.05
CA VAL A 74 22.50 -0.92 10.53
C VAL A 74 23.94 -1.03 11.04
N ASP A 75 24.09 -1.35 12.32
CA ASP A 75 25.39 -1.34 13.01
C ASP A 75 26.11 -2.70 12.94
N TYR A 76 25.45 -3.75 12.43
CA TYR A 76 25.96 -5.12 12.42
C TYR A 76 25.85 -5.76 11.03
N SER A 77 26.67 -5.29 10.10
CA SER A 77 26.68 -5.75 8.71
C SER A 77 27.02 -7.23 8.53
N GLY A 78 27.67 -7.86 9.52
CA GLY A 78 27.96 -9.29 9.53
C GLY A 78 26.76 -10.18 9.91
N VAL A 79 25.65 -9.60 10.37
CA VAL A 79 24.44 -10.34 10.66
C VAL A 79 23.61 -10.48 9.37
N PRO A 80 23.26 -11.71 8.95
CA PRO A 80 22.48 -11.91 7.74
C PRO A 80 21.14 -11.19 7.80
N SER A 81 20.77 -10.53 6.69
CA SER A 81 19.46 -9.90 6.53
C SER A 81 18.34 -10.94 6.42
N ILE A 82 17.16 -10.60 6.87
CA ILE A 82 15.99 -11.48 6.85
C ILE A 82 14.99 -10.99 5.81
N PRO A 83 14.75 -11.75 4.72
CA PRO A 83 13.71 -11.44 3.75
C PRO A 83 12.34 -11.96 4.22
N ARG A 84 11.29 -11.21 3.88
CA ARG A 84 9.88 -11.61 4.03
C ARG A 84 9.09 -11.19 2.80
N THR A 85 8.41 -12.15 2.19
CA THR A 85 7.58 -11.91 0.99
C THR A 85 6.11 -11.86 1.37
N PHE A 86 5.39 -10.90 0.82
CA PHE A 86 3.95 -10.72 1.01
C PHE A 86 3.30 -10.09 -0.22
N THR A 87 1.99 -10.24 -0.33
CA THR A 87 1.21 -9.64 -1.42
C THR A 87 0.67 -8.29 -1.00
N VAL A 88 0.83 -7.30 -1.86
CA VAL A 88 0.21 -5.97 -1.77
C VAL A 88 -0.79 -5.82 -2.89
N THR A 89 -2.07 -5.65 -2.54
CA THR A 89 -3.15 -5.41 -3.49
C THR A 89 -3.60 -3.96 -3.34
N VAL A 90 -3.48 -3.19 -4.39
CA VAL A 90 -4.03 -1.83 -4.46
C VAL A 90 -5.32 -1.89 -5.25
N ILE A 91 -6.40 -1.40 -4.65
CA ILE A 91 -7.73 -1.36 -5.25
C ILE A 91 -8.24 0.08 -5.33
N CYS A 92 -9.02 0.37 -6.37
CA CYS A 92 -9.82 1.58 -6.45
C CYS A 92 -11.28 1.19 -6.24
N THR A 93 -11.92 1.74 -5.22
CA THR A 93 -13.35 1.55 -5.01
C THR A 93 -14.10 2.71 -5.65
N ILE A 94 -14.91 2.38 -6.65
CA ILE A 94 -15.88 3.33 -7.23
C ILE A 94 -17.15 3.18 -6.40
N SER A 95 -17.52 4.22 -5.66
CA SER A 95 -18.71 4.18 -4.79
C SER A 95 -20.02 4.32 -5.59
N ALA A 96 -19.99 5.10 -6.67
CA ALA A 96 -21.14 5.25 -7.56
C ALA A 96 -20.69 5.81 -8.93
N ILE A 97 -21.42 5.42 -9.97
CA ILE A 97 -21.41 6.08 -11.27
C ILE A 97 -22.80 6.64 -11.46
N SER A 98 -22.92 7.95 -11.56
CA SER A 98 -24.21 8.59 -11.86
C SER A 98 -24.23 9.04 -13.32
N MET A 99 -25.38 8.88 -13.96
CA MET A 99 -25.63 9.35 -15.31
C MET A 99 -26.52 10.58 -15.23
N THR A 100 -26.07 11.67 -15.82
CA THR A 100 -26.84 12.92 -15.93
C THR A 100 -26.90 13.31 -17.41
N PRO A 101 -28.08 13.54 -17.99
CA PRO A 101 -29.41 13.54 -17.36
C PRO A 101 -29.97 12.15 -17.11
N THR A 102 -30.84 12.01 -16.12
CA THR A 102 -31.54 10.76 -15.79
C THR A 102 -32.69 10.46 -16.78
N SER A 103 -33.06 11.45 -17.57
CA SER A 103 -34.02 11.32 -18.68
C SER A 103 -33.62 12.26 -19.83
N TYR A 104 -33.84 11.82 -21.06
CA TYR A 104 -33.61 12.60 -22.26
C TYR A 104 -34.72 12.33 -23.25
N SER A 105 -35.11 13.36 -23.97
CA SER A 105 -36.00 13.25 -25.13
C SER A 105 -35.18 13.40 -26.40
N ILE A 106 -35.39 12.48 -27.35
CA ILE A 106 -34.77 12.55 -28.66
C ILE A 106 -35.78 13.19 -29.61
N GLU A 107 -35.48 14.37 -30.09
CA GLU A 107 -36.18 14.88 -31.27
C GLU A 107 -35.58 14.25 -32.52
N ILE A 108 -36.46 13.82 -33.44
CA ILE A 108 -36.06 13.12 -34.69
C ILE A 108 -35.52 14.17 -35.68
N VAL A 109 -34.44 14.84 -35.36
CA VAL A 109 -33.73 15.74 -36.27
C VAL A 109 -32.22 15.56 -36.07
N ASN A 110 -31.63 14.59 -36.76
CA ASN A 110 -30.22 14.43 -37.15
C ASN A 110 -29.13 15.04 -36.23
N GLN A 111 -29.30 15.07 -34.93
CA GLN A 111 -28.27 15.51 -33.99
C GLN A 111 -27.73 14.29 -33.18
N PRO A 112 -26.41 14.11 -33.08
CA PRO A 112 -25.87 13.07 -32.25
C PRO A 112 -26.17 13.35 -30.76
N LEU A 113 -26.69 12.34 -30.05
CA LEU A 113 -26.89 12.40 -28.62
C LEU A 113 -25.53 12.29 -27.90
N LEU A 114 -25.15 13.35 -27.19
CA LEU A 114 -23.97 13.34 -26.33
C LEU A 114 -24.41 13.13 -24.88
N ILE A 115 -24.03 12.00 -24.29
CA ILE A 115 -24.30 11.66 -22.89
C ILE A 115 -23.01 11.89 -22.10
N ALA A 116 -23.06 12.76 -21.08
CA ALA A 116 -21.95 12.98 -20.16
C ALA A 116 -22.10 12.08 -18.92
N PHE A 117 -21.02 11.42 -18.55
CA PHE A 117 -20.92 10.62 -17.33
C PHE A 117 -20.03 11.33 -16.31
N THR A 118 -20.49 11.45 -15.09
CA THR A 118 -19.68 11.94 -13.97
C THR A 118 -19.37 10.79 -13.00
N GLN A 119 -18.12 10.64 -12.65
CA GLN A 119 -17.67 9.73 -11.60
C GLN A 119 -17.63 10.50 -10.28
N THR A 120 -18.33 10.03 -9.29
CA THR A 120 -18.34 10.55 -7.91
C THR A 120 -17.62 9.61 -6.94
#